data_a0e7c29a0eac8584d972363d0f77c58c
#
_entry.id   a0e7c29a0eac8584d972363d0f77c58c
#
_cell.length_a   1.000
_cell.length_b   1.000
_cell.length_c   1.000
_cell.angle_alpha   90.00
_cell.angle_beta   90.00
_cell.angle_gamma   90.00
#
_symmetry.space_group_name_H-M   'P 1'
#
loop_
_entity.id
_entity.type
_entity.pdbx_description
1 polymer ?
#
loop_
_entity_poly.entity_id
_entity_poly.type
_entity_poly.pdbx_seq_one_letter_code
_entity_poly.pdbx_strand_id
1 'polypeptide(L)'
;MTLSLGFLFTYALICFVGTFIGLYGVFKKAGLKPWLAFVPIVNLYYWLKAIQRPLWWFVFIAIPYFGVFMLMLMTWKTIRLFDKTRYVSLIPGTFFSFIYIPYLGFSKKEKFYTLEDIPSKELGFWHSKPLIQKGKEDRQAFKFIKTKTREWSDAIIYAAVAAYIIRTFLVEFYIIPTSSMEGTLMVGDYLAVSKVSYGPKFPQTPIAIPFVHHTIPLTEYTKAYWDKLQLAYCRFKGLHGVERNDAVVFNYPDGDTVILEMQNRSYYAIMRELKAQLSKKYDYYPGMEYDVAQQQYRVVARPVDKRENYVKRCVAIPGDTLLIKKAILYINNIKAYQPPKMQLRYGVKFDQFDVSERNRKLLDINEEDHGYPSDSINYAIYHLNREQAEKIKAFPNILSVKADIAADTAYDKEVFPQDERFRWNIDNYGPIVIPKKGVTVALNDSTIQLYKRIIKNYEDNDLQIENGKIFINGKQADTYTFQMNYYWMMGDNRHNSADSRYWGFVPENHIVGKASFAWLSLDKFKNLGEGKIRWKRMFRKIN
;
A
#
# COMPACT_ATOMS: atom_id res chain seq x y z
N MET A 1 -18.44 10.14 3.32
CA MET A 1 -19.41 9.07 3.69
C MET A 1 -18.67 7.75 3.69
N THR A 2 -18.49 7.15 4.86
CA THR A 2 -17.80 5.85 5.01
C THR A 2 -18.87 4.76 5.03
N LEU A 3 -18.84 3.85 4.06
CA LEU A 3 -19.75 2.71 4.01
C LEU A 3 -19.28 1.63 4.99
N SER A 4 -20.17 1.19 5.87
CA SER A 4 -19.86 0.16 6.87
C SER A 4 -19.64 -1.21 6.24
N LEU A 5 -18.90 -2.06 6.93
CA LEU A 5 -18.66 -3.46 6.53
C LEU A 5 -20.00 -4.24 6.37
N GLY A 6 -20.97 -3.96 7.25
CA GLY A 6 -22.30 -4.53 7.19
C GLY A 6 -23.03 -4.19 5.88
N PHE A 7 -22.92 -2.94 5.41
CA PHE A 7 -23.48 -2.54 4.13
C PHE A 7 -22.85 -3.30 2.96
N LEU A 8 -21.52 -3.46 2.94
CA LEU A 8 -20.82 -4.19 1.89
C LEU A 8 -21.21 -5.68 1.86
N PHE A 9 -21.32 -6.28 3.04
CA PHE A 9 -21.76 -7.66 3.16
C PHE A 9 -23.20 -7.85 2.69
N THR A 10 -24.12 -6.96 3.11
CA THR A 10 -25.51 -6.96 2.68
C THR A 10 -25.62 -6.76 1.17
N TYR A 11 -24.87 -5.83 0.59
CA TYR A 11 -24.83 -5.62 -0.85
C TYR A 11 -24.32 -6.85 -1.60
N ALA A 12 -23.23 -7.47 -1.15
CA ALA A 12 -22.70 -8.69 -1.74
C ALA A 12 -23.70 -9.85 -1.67
N LEU A 13 -24.42 -9.98 -0.56
CA LEU A 13 -25.49 -10.98 -0.39
C LEU A 13 -26.65 -10.73 -1.35
N ILE A 14 -27.12 -9.49 -1.50
CA ILE A 14 -28.16 -9.11 -2.46
C ILE A 14 -27.72 -9.43 -3.90
N CYS A 15 -26.47 -9.08 -4.25
CA CYS A 15 -25.92 -9.41 -5.57
C CYS A 15 -25.91 -10.91 -5.82
N PHE A 16 -25.47 -11.68 -4.82
CA PHE A 16 -25.40 -13.13 -4.90
C PHE A 16 -26.79 -13.76 -5.08
N VAL A 17 -27.73 -13.47 -4.17
CA VAL A 17 -29.10 -14.00 -4.20
C VAL A 17 -29.83 -13.57 -5.45
N GLY A 18 -29.79 -12.28 -5.80
CA GLY A 18 -30.46 -11.76 -6.99
C GLY A 18 -29.94 -12.38 -8.29
N THR A 19 -28.63 -12.57 -8.40
CA THR A 19 -28.03 -13.22 -9.58
C THR A 19 -28.50 -14.67 -9.71
N PHE A 20 -28.57 -15.44 -8.61
CA PHE A 20 -29.03 -16.83 -8.66
C PHE A 20 -30.52 -16.95 -8.94
N ILE A 21 -31.35 -16.04 -8.43
CA ILE A 21 -32.76 -15.95 -8.83
C ILE A 21 -32.86 -15.72 -10.36
N GLY A 22 -32.03 -14.82 -10.89
CA GLY A 22 -31.95 -14.57 -12.33
C GLY A 22 -31.48 -15.77 -13.14
N LEU A 23 -30.51 -16.53 -12.61
CA LEU A 23 -30.03 -17.77 -13.26
C LEU A 23 -31.11 -18.83 -13.41
N TYR A 24 -32.10 -18.90 -12.51
CA TYR A 24 -33.25 -19.76 -12.69
C TYR A 24 -33.96 -19.50 -14.04
N GLY A 25 -34.22 -18.22 -14.34
CA GLY A 25 -34.83 -17.83 -15.62
C GLY A 25 -33.90 -18.06 -16.82
N VAL A 26 -32.62 -17.80 -16.66
CA VAL A 26 -31.60 -18.06 -17.69
C VAL A 26 -31.51 -19.55 -18.01
N PHE A 27 -31.44 -20.42 -16.99
CA PHE A 27 -31.40 -21.89 -17.19
C PHE A 27 -32.64 -22.40 -17.88
N LYS A 28 -33.82 -21.89 -17.50
CA LYS A 28 -35.10 -22.23 -18.20
C LYS A 28 -35.02 -21.90 -19.70
N LYS A 29 -34.49 -20.71 -20.04
CA LYS A 29 -34.33 -20.28 -21.44
C LYS A 29 -33.21 -21.01 -22.18
N ALA A 30 -32.22 -21.49 -21.46
CA ALA A 30 -31.11 -22.30 -22.00
C ALA A 30 -31.46 -23.80 -22.14
N GLY A 31 -32.72 -24.22 -21.87
CA GLY A 31 -33.14 -25.62 -21.92
C GLY A 31 -32.61 -26.50 -20.80
N LEU A 32 -32.11 -25.90 -19.72
CA LEU A 32 -31.60 -26.60 -18.53
C LEU A 32 -32.66 -26.69 -17.46
N LYS A 33 -32.51 -27.62 -16.49
CA LYS A 33 -33.42 -27.70 -15.33
C LYS A 33 -33.27 -26.45 -14.44
N PRO A 34 -34.29 -25.57 -14.31
CA PRO A 34 -34.17 -24.27 -13.67
C PRO A 34 -33.77 -24.32 -12.20
N TRP A 35 -34.24 -25.30 -11.43
CA TRP A 35 -33.96 -25.46 -10.00
C TRP A 35 -32.46 -25.65 -9.67
N LEU A 36 -31.67 -26.11 -10.66
CA LEU A 36 -30.24 -26.26 -10.51
C LEU A 36 -29.53 -24.93 -10.22
N ALA A 37 -30.17 -23.79 -10.51
CA ALA A 37 -29.65 -22.47 -10.15
C ALA A 37 -29.49 -22.26 -8.63
N PHE A 38 -30.23 -22.98 -7.82
CA PHE A 38 -30.23 -22.85 -6.37
C PHE A 38 -29.32 -23.85 -5.65
N VAL A 39 -28.73 -24.81 -6.36
CA VAL A 39 -27.85 -25.82 -5.77
C VAL A 39 -26.38 -25.28 -5.81
N PRO A 40 -25.78 -24.96 -4.66
CA PRO A 40 -24.41 -24.44 -4.60
C PRO A 40 -23.43 -25.36 -5.36
N ILE A 41 -22.43 -24.76 -5.99
CA ILE A 41 -21.41 -25.43 -6.84
C ILE A 41 -21.99 -26.02 -8.12
N VAL A 42 -23.10 -26.75 -8.04
CA VAL A 42 -23.78 -27.32 -9.21
C VAL A 42 -24.30 -26.22 -10.13
N ASN A 43 -24.80 -25.12 -9.57
CA ASN A 43 -25.21 -23.94 -10.33
C ASN A 43 -24.06 -23.34 -11.15
N LEU A 44 -22.85 -23.30 -10.62
CA LEU A 44 -21.67 -22.81 -11.35
C LEU A 44 -21.32 -23.74 -12.52
N TYR A 45 -21.43 -25.04 -12.31
CA TYR A 45 -21.22 -26.04 -13.38
C TYR A 45 -22.23 -25.82 -14.53
N TYR A 46 -23.50 -25.75 -14.20
CA TYR A 46 -24.54 -25.55 -15.24
C TYR A 46 -24.50 -24.15 -15.84
N TRP A 47 -24.03 -23.15 -15.07
CA TRP A 47 -23.81 -21.80 -15.61
C TRP A 47 -22.68 -21.80 -16.63
N LEU A 48 -21.54 -22.44 -16.34
CA LEU A 48 -20.45 -22.62 -17.31
C LEU A 48 -20.92 -23.36 -18.56
N LYS A 49 -21.76 -24.40 -18.38
CA LYS A 49 -22.36 -25.14 -19.51
C LYS A 49 -23.27 -24.24 -20.33
N ALA A 50 -24.16 -23.44 -19.70
CA ALA A 50 -25.05 -22.50 -20.37
C ALA A 50 -24.28 -21.44 -21.18
N ILE A 51 -23.18 -20.90 -20.65
CA ILE A 51 -22.33 -19.92 -21.36
C ILE A 51 -21.25 -20.56 -22.23
N GLN A 52 -21.27 -21.89 -22.37
CA GLN A 52 -20.35 -22.69 -23.19
C GLN A 52 -18.86 -22.41 -22.90
N ARG A 53 -18.51 -22.43 -21.62
CA ARG A 53 -17.14 -22.28 -21.17
C ARG A 53 -16.57 -23.56 -20.58
N PRO A 54 -15.24 -23.80 -20.74
CA PRO A 54 -14.63 -25.03 -20.29
C PRO A 54 -14.63 -25.13 -18.77
N LEU A 55 -14.78 -26.34 -18.25
CA LEU A 55 -14.89 -26.61 -16.81
C LEU A 55 -13.63 -26.24 -16.02
N TRP A 56 -12.47 -26.14 -16.64
CA TRP A 56 -11.27 -25.70 -15.94
C TRP A 56 -11.40 -24.28 -15.34
N TRP A 57 -12.39 -23.49 -15.74
CA TRP A 57 -12.71 -22.23 -15.08
C TRP A 57 -13.04 -22.39 -13.60
N PHE A 58 -13.50 -23.57 -13.15
CA PHE A 58 -13.69 -23.86 -11.73
C PHE A 58 -12.43 -23.64 -10.89
N VAL A 59 -11.25 -23.95 -11.42
CA VAL A 59 -9.99 -23.73 -10.72
C VAL A 59 -9.82 -22.27 -10.37
N PHE A 60 -10.13 -21.38 -11.29
CA PHE A 60 -10.03 -19.94 -11.07
C PHE A 60 -11.15 -19.37 -10.19
N ILE A 61 -12.35 -19.95 -10.25
CA ILE A 61 -13.45 -19.56 -9.36
C ILE A 61 -13.11 -19.94 -7.91
N ALA A 62 -12.41 -21.04 -7.69
CA ALA A 62 -12.00 -21.51 -6.37
C ALA A 62 -10.83 -20.70 -5.78
N ILE A 63 -10.08 -19.94 -6.59
CA ILE A 63 -8.99 -19.08 -6.08
C ILE A 63 -9.61 -17.87 -5.37
N PRO A 64 -9.29 -17.65 -4.09
CA PRO A 64 -9.76 -16.47 -3.36
C PRO A 64 -9.49 -15.18 -4.14
N TYR A 65 -10.43 -14.25 -4.13
CA TYR A 65 -10.40 -12.94 -4.82
C TYR A 65 -10.47 -13.00 -6.35
N PHE A 66 -9.85 -14.00 -7.00
CA PHE A 66 -9.95 -14.19 -8.45
C PHE A 66 -11.32 -14.75 -8.86
N GLY A 67 -11.96 -15.52 -7.98
CA GLY A 67 -13.30 -16.06 -8.18
C GLY A 67 -14.36 -14.98 -8.45
N VAL A 68 -14.29 -13.84 -7.77
CA VAL A 68 -15.20 -12.70 -8.00
C VAL A 68 -15.07 -12.18 -9.45
N PHE A 69 -13.85 -12.03 -9.93
CA PHE A 69 -13.60 -11.64 -11.33
C PHE A 69 -14.15 -12.68 -12.32
N MET A 70 -13.99 -13.96 -12.02
CA MET A 70 -14.54 -15.03 -12.85
C MET A 70 -16.07 -14.99 -12.89
N LEU A 71 -16.74 -14.72 -11.76
CA LEU A 71 -18.19 -14.53 -11.72
C LEU A 71 -18.63 -13.31 -12.54
N MET A 72 -17.90 -12.20 -12.49
CA MET A 72 -18.15 -11.04 -13.34
C MET A 72 -17.99 -11.39 -14.82
N LEU A 73 -16.97 -12.16 -15.20
CA LEU A 73 -16.79 -12.65 -16.57
C LEU A 73 -17.91 -13.56 -17.02
N MET A 74 -18.37 -14.45 -16.14
CA MET A 74 -19.53 -15.34 -16.44
C MET A 74 -20.80 -14.52 -16.66
N THR A 75 -21.04 -13.51 -15.82
CA THR A 75 -22.15 -12.55 -15.98
C THR A 75 -22.06 -11.82 -17.32
N TRP A 76 -20.88 -11.26 -17.62
CA TRP A 76 -20.62 -10.59 -18.90
C TRP A 76 -20.92 -11.50 -20.11
N LYS A 77 -20.49 -12.76 -20.05
CA LYS A 77 -20.78 -13.75 -21.10
C LYS A 77 -22.27 -14.05 -21.19
N THR A 78 -22.95 -14.21 -20.05
CA THR A 78 -24.40 -14.44 -20.01
C THR A 78 -25.16 -13.30 -20.69
N ILE A 79 -24.87 -12.05 -20.38
CA ILE A 79 -25.53 -10.88 -20.97
C ILE A 79 -25.36 -10.87 -22.49
N ARG A 80 -24.20 -11.27 -23.01
CA ARG A 80 -23.94 -11.35 -24.46
C ARG A 80 -24.80 -12.41 -25.17
N LEU A 81 -25.18 -13.48 -24.48
CA LEU A 81 -26.06 -14.50 -25.04
C LEU A 81 -27.52 -14.03 -25.19
N PHE A 82 -27.84 -12.86 -24.64
CA PHE A 82 -29.13 -12.17 -24.91
C PHE A 82 -28.97 -11.07 -25.98
N ASP A 83 -27.97 -11.16 -26.83
CA ASP A 83 -27.65 -10.17 -27.89
C ASP A 83 -27.37 -8.74 -27.38
N LYS A 84 -27.03 -8.62 -26.10
CA LYS A 84 -26.64 -7.34 -25.49
C LYS A 84 -25.11 -7.19 -25.59
N THR A 85 -24.63 -6.75 -26.75
CA THR A 85 -23.20 -6.71 -27.06
C THR A 85 -22.55 -5.33 -26.88
N ARG A 86 -23.34 -4.27 -26.65
CA ARG A 86 -22.84 -2.92 -26.43
C ARG A 86 -22.29 -2.75 -25.01
N TYR A 87 -21.20 -2.00 -24.85
CA TYR A 87 -20.63 -1.70 -23.53
C TYR A 87 -21.60 -1.01 -22.57
N VAL A 88 -22.50 -0.16 -23.09
CA VAL A 88 -23.57 0.51 -22.31
C VAL A 88 -24.52 -0.50 -21.64
N SER A 89 -24.68 -1.71 -22.18
CA SER A 89 -25.47 -2.77 -21.55
C SER A 89 -24.60 -3.72 -20.73
N LEU A 90 -23.38 -4.00 -21.19
CA LEU A 90 -22.48 -4.98 -20.59
C LEU A 90 -21.92 -4.49 -19.25
N ILE A 91 -21.41 -3.24 -19.19
CA ILE A 91 -20.78 -2.70 -17.99
C ILE A 91 -21.81 -2.57 -16.85
N PRO A 92 -22.90 -1.79 -16.99
CA PRO A 92 -23.90 -1.70 -15.91
C PRO A 92 -24.53 -3.06 -15.60
N GLY A 93 -24.83 -3.88 -16.60
CA GLY A 93 -25.43 -5.20 -16.39
C GLY A 93 -24.54 -6.17 -15.62
N THR A 94 -23.22 -6.02 -15.71
CA THR A 94 -22.28 -6.82 -14.93
C THR A 94 -22.22 -6.33 -13.47
N PHE A 95 -22.14 -5.03 -13.24
CA PHE A 95 -22.10 -4.47 -11.88
C PHE A 95 -23.45 -4.58 -11.14
N PHE A 96 -24.57 -4.43 -11.85
CA PHE A 96 -25.91 -4.58 -11.30
C PHE A 96 -26.54 -5.93 -11.72
N SER A 97 -25.76 -6.99 -11.69
CA SER A 97 -26.16 -8.34 -12.11
C SER A 97 -27.40 -8.84 -11.39
N PHE A 98 -27.58 -8.46 -10.12
CA PHE A 98 -28.72 -8.83 -9.27
C PHE A 98 -30.07 -8.26 -9.73
N ILE A 99 -30.06 -7.25 -10.61
CA ILE A 99 -31.24 -6.71 -11.27
C ILE A 99 -31.31 -7.18 -12.73
N TYR A 100 -30.16 -7.12 -13.42
CA TYR A 100 -30.13 -7.28 -14.86
C TYR A 100 -30.24 -8.74 -15.30
N ILE A 101 -29.62 -9.68 -14.57
CA ILE A 101 -29.79 -11.13 -14.89
C ILE A 101 -31.22 -11.63 -14.63
N PRO A 102 -31.89 -11.28 -13.51
CA PRO A 102 -33.33 -11.54 -13.35
C PRO A 102 -34.16 -10.94 -14.48
N TYR A 103 -33.92 -9.67 -14.86
CA TYR A 103 -34.63 -9.07 -15.98
C TYR A 103 -34.47 -9.90 -17.28
N LEU A 104 -33.23 -10.25 -17.64
CA LEU A 104 -32.97 -11.07 -18.83
C LEU A 104 -33.57 -12.47 -18.72
N GLY A 105 -33.52 -13.07 -17.52
CA GLY A 105 -34.05 -14.42 -17.27
C GLY A 105 -35.57 -14.50 -17.38
N PHE A 106 -36.29 -13.53 -16.81
CA PHE A 106 -37.78 -13.60 -16.70
C PHE A 106 -38.53 -12.82 -17.78
N SER A 107 -37.89 -11.85 -18.46
CA SER A 107 -38.52 -11.06 -19.51
C SER A 107 -38.91 -11.92 -20.70
N LYS A 108 -40.19 -11.91 -21.08
CA LYS A 108 -40.68 -12.59 -22.30
C LYS A 108 -40.12 -12.00 -23.60
N LYS A 109 -39.67 -10.74 -23.57
CA LYS A 109 -39.10 -10.03 -24.73
C LYS A 109 -37.65 -10.41 -25.03
N GLU A 110 -36.92 -10.85 -24.03
CA GLU A 110 -35.51 -11.19 -24.16
C GLU A 110 -35.33 -12.67 -24.48
N LYS A 111 -34.65 -12.97 -25.58
CA LYS A 111 -34.38 -14.35 -26.02
C LYS A 111 -32.97 -14.73 -25.66
N PHE A 112 -32.79 -15.93 -25.14
CA PHE A 112 -31.50 -16.56 -24.96
C PHE A 112 -31.12 -17.26 -26.28
N TYR A 113 -29.95 -16.94 -26.80
CA TYR A 113 -29.47 -17.48 -28.07
C TYR A 113 -28.50 -18.62 -27.84
N THR A 114 -28.84 -19.77 -28.38
CA THR A 114 -27.94 -20.91 -28.55
C THR A 114 -27.12 -20.70 -29.83
N LEU A 115 -26.11 -21.55 -30.08
CA LEU A 115 -25.29 -21.46 -31.29
C LEU A 115 -26.08 -21.49 -32.61
N GLU A 116 -27.25 -22.10 -32.60
CA GLU A 116 -28.11 -22.32 -33.78
C GLU A 116 -29.00 -21.12 -34.10
N ASP A 117 -29.30 -20.25 -33.12
CA ASP A 117 -30.36 -19.22 -33.24
C ASP A 117 -29.86 -17.78 -33.27
N ILE A 118 -28.60 -17.52 -33.56
CA ILE A 118 -28.07 -16.17 -33.40
C ILE A 118 -28.39 -15.27 -34.59
N PRO A 119 -29.12 -14.15 -34.38
CA PRO A 119 -29.51 -13.26 -35.47
C PRO A 119 -28.31 -12.55 -36.09
N SER A 120 -28.30 -12.47 -37.42
CA SER A 120 -27.31 -11.69 -38.17
C SER A 120 -27.66 -10.21 -38.13
N LYS A 121 -27.09 -9.45 -37.20
CA LYS A 121 -27.17 -7.99 -37.20
C LYS A 121 -25.98 -7.36 -37.93
N GLU A 122 -26.20 -6.24 -38.58
CA GLU A 122 -25.12 -5.46 -39.17
C GLU A 122 -24.09 -4.98 -38.12
N LEU A 123 -22.83 -5.04 -38.50
CA LEU A 123 -21.71 -4.64 -37.65
C LEU A 123 -21.57 -3.13 -37.60
N GLY A 124 -22.00 -2.51 -36.52
CA GLY A 124 -21.55 -1.15 -36.20
C GLY A 124 -20.14 -1.16 -35.58
N PHE A 125 -19.50 0.02 -35.52
CA PHE A 125 -18.11 0.21 -35.04
C PHE A 125 -17.80 -0.49 -33.69
N TRP A 126 -18.74 -0.49 -32.75
CA TRP A 126 -18.61 -1.09 -31.42
C TRP A 126 -19.38 -2.41 -31.23
N HIS A 127 -19.84 -3.03 -32.30
CA HIS A 127 -20.62 -4.26 -32.23
C HIS A 127 -19.76 -5.49 -32.54
N SER A 128 -20.21 -6.64 -32.08
CA SER A 128 -19.69 -7.94 -32.49
C SER A 128 -20.83 -8.82 -32.95
N LYS A 129 -20.65 -9.54 -34.05
CA LYS A 129 -21.58 -10.60 -34.51
C LYS A 129 -21.13 -11.95 -33.95
N PRO A 130 -22.07 -12.83 -33.61
CA PRO A 130 -21.74 -14.22 -33.36
C PRO A 130 -21.35 -14.91 -34.67
N LEU A 131 -20.29 -15.72 -34.62
CA LEU A 131 -19.84 -16.55 -35.73
C LEU A 131 -20.09 -18.03 -35.38
N ILE A 132 -20.87 -18.70 -36.22
CA ILE A 132 -20.98 -20.15 -36.18
C ILE A 132 -19.83 -20.70 -37.04
N GLN A 133 -18.79 -21.27 -36.43
CA GLN A 133 -17.82 -22.06 -37.18
C GLN A 133 -18.34 -23.49 -37.32
N LYS A 134 -18.73 -23.85 -38.53
CA LYS A 134 -18.88 -25.25 -38.93
C LYS A 134 -17.49 -25.86 -39.07
N GLY A 135 -17.11 -26.73 -38.16
CA GLY A 135 -15.83 -27.46 -38.30
C GLY A 135 -15.41 -28.17 -37.02
N LYS A 136 -15.44 -29.47 -37.08
CA LYS A 136 -14.99 -30.52 -36.15
C LYS A 136 -15.80 -30.61 -34.84
N GLU A 137 -16.49 -31.72 -34.78
CA GLU A 137 -17.24 -32.29 -33.66
C GLU A 137 -16.49 -32.10 -32.33
N ASP A 138 -17.26 -31.72 -31.30
CA ASP A 138 -16.97 -31.73 -29.88
C ASP A 138 -16.36 -30.51 -29.17
N ARG A 139 -15.97 -29.43 -29.80
CA ARG A 139 -15.56 -28.20 -29.07
C ARG A 139 -15.95 -26.92 -29.81
N GLN A 140 -17.25 -26.68 -29.96
CA GLN A 140 -17.72 -25.41 -30.52
C GLN A 140 -17.60 -24.30 -29.50
N ALA A 141 -16.51 -23.55 -29.55
CA ALA A 141 -16.40 -22.31 -28.79
C ALA A 141 -17.25 -21.22 -29.47
N PHE A 142 -18.12 -20.60 -28.71
CA PHE A 142 -18.95 -19.48 -29.15
C PHE A 142 -18.04 -18.29 -29.54
N LYS A 143 -17.87 -18.07 -30.83
CA LYS A 143 -17.00 -17.04 -31.36
C LYS A 143 -17.82 -15.92 -32.00
N PHE A 144 -17.64 -14.68 -31.54
CA PHE A 144 -18.27 -13.51 -32.17
C PHE A 144 -17.34 -12.92 -33.22
N ILE A 145 -17.87 -12.57 -34.40
CA ILE A 145 -17.15 -11.73 -35.36
C ILE A 145 -17.10 -10.32 -34.77
N LYS A 146 -15.90 -9.80 -34.62
CA LYS A 146 -15.64 -8.45 -34.12
C LYS A 146 -14.94 -7.65 -35.21
N THR A 147 -15.19 -6.34 -35.25
CA THR A 147 -14.30 -5.44 -35.96
C THR A 147 -12.93 -5.47 -35.29
N LYS A 148 -11.85 -5.19 -36.04
CA LYS A 148 -10.49 -5.11 -35.45
C LYS A 148 -10.42 -4.14 -34.27
N THR A 149 -11.07 -2.98 -34.38
CA THR A 149 -11.15 -1.99 -33.29
C THR A 149 -11.82 -2.58 -32.03
N ARG A 150 -12.91 -3.32 -32.20
CA ARG A 150 -13.57 -3.97 -31.07
C ARG A 150 -12.73 -5.08 -30.45
N GLU A 151 -11.98 -5.81 -31.23
CA GLU A 151 -11.08 -6.86 -30.75
C GLU A 151 -9.96 -6.26 -29.90
N TRP A 152 -9.32 -5.20 -30.38
CA TRP A 152 -8.31 -4.45 -29.62
C TRP A 152 -8.88 -3.82 -28.35
N SER A 153 -10.05 -3.18 -28.42
CA SER A 153 -10.71 -2.61 -27.25
C SER A 153 -11.02 -3.66 -26.17
N ASP A 154 -11.58 -4.80 -26.57
CA ASP A 154 -11.87 -5.89 -25.64
C ASP A 154 -10.56 -6.43 -25.00
N ALA A 155 -9.48 -6.56 -25.77
CA ALA A 155 -8.19 -7.03 -25.29
C ALA A 155 -7.58 -6.05 -24.28
N ILE A 156 -7.59 -4.75 -24.60
CA ILE A 156 -7.06 -3.69 -23.71
C ILE A 156 -7.87 -3.62 -22.40
N ILE A 157 -9.20 -3.59 -22.49
CA ILE A 157 -10.08 -3.56 -21.30
C ILE A 157 -9.84 -4.79 -20.43
N TYR A 158 -9.78 -5.98 -21.03
CA TYR A 158 -9.52 -7.22 -20.31
C TYR A 158 -8.16 -7.17 -19.59
N ALA A 159 -7.10 -6.78 -20.32
CA ALA A 159 -5.76 -6.68 -19.76
C ALA A 159 -5.70 -5.66 -18.62
N ALA A 160 -6.32 -4.48 -18.80
CA ALA A 160 -6.36 -3.44 -17.78
C ALA A 160 -7.11 -3.90 -16.51
N VAL A 161 -8.28 -4.53 -16.65
CA VAL A 161 -9.05 -5.04 -15.50
C VAL A 161 -8.29 -6.17 -14.80
N ALA A 162 -7.72 -7.12 -15.53
CA ALA A 162 -6.94 -8.21 -14.95
C ALA A 162 -5.71 -7.67 -14.21
N ALA A 163 -4.94 -6.77 -14.83
CA ALA A 163 -3.78 -6.14 -14.20
C ALA A 163 -4.18 -5.33 -12.95
N TYR A 164 -5.30 -4.61 -12.98
CA TYR A 164 -5.82 -3.87 -11.83
C TYR A 164 -6.17 -4.81 -10.66
N ILE A 165 -6.82 -5.95 -10.94
CA ILE A 165 -7.15 -6.95 -9.91
C ILE A 165 -5.88 -7.58 -9.33
N ILE A 166 -4.93 -7.99 -10.18
CA ILE A 166 -3.64 -8.53 -9.73
C ILE A 166 -2.92 -7.53 -8.84
N ARG A 167 -2.82 -6.27 -9.28
CA ARG A 167 -2.19 -5.19 -8.52
C ARG A 167 -2.89 -4.93 -7.19
N THR A 168 -4.22 -4.94 -7.17
CA THR A 168 -5.00 -4.62 -5.97
C THR A 168 -4.94 -5.73 -4.93
N PHE A 169 -5.02 -7.01 -5.33
CA PHE A 169 -5.24 -8.12 -4.41
C PHE A 169 -4.07 -9.10 -4.29
N LEU A 170 -3.18 -9.19 -5.28
CA LEU A 170 -2.14 -10.21 -5.26
C LEU A 170 -0.74 -9.63 -5.08
N VAL A 171 -0.27 -8.89 -6.07
CA VAL A 171 1.12 -8.39 -6.12
C VAL A 171 1.15 -6.99 -6.70
N GLU A 172 1.92 -6.11 -6.07
CA GLU A 172 2.18 -4.76 -6.59
C GLU A 172 3.67 -4.52 -6.71
N PHE A 173 4.06 -3.77 -7.75
CA PHE A 173 5.47 -3.48 -8.02
C PHE A 173 5.79 -2.04 -7.61
N TYR A 174 6.92 -1.86 -6.90
CA TYR A 174 7.42 -0.57 -6.45
C TYR A 174 8.88 -0.39 -6.85
N ILE A 175 9.29 0.85 -7.05
CA ILE A 175 10.68 1.22 -7.25
C ILE A 175 11.18 1.86 -5.97
N ILE A 176 12.38 1.52 -5.53
CA ILE A 176 13.03 2.13 -4.36
C ILE A 176 13.71 3.43 -4.78
N PRO A 177 13.20 4.60 -4.34
CA PRO A 177 13.76 5.88 -4.73
C PRO A 177 14.84 6.41 -3.77
N THR A 178 14.90 5.92 -2.53
CA THR A 178 15.71 6.46 -1.44
C THR A 178 16.58 5.40 -0.77
N SER A 179 17.69 5.82 -0.16
CA SER A 179 18.68 4.97 0.50
C SER A 179 18.33 4.53 1.93
N SER A 180 17.13 4.80 2.42
CA SER A 180 16.75 4.52 3.82
C SER A 180 16.77 3.04 4.21
N MET A 181 16.72 2.12 3.25
CA MET A 181 16.85 0.67 3.41
C MET A 181 18.13 0.13 2.75
N GLU A 182 19.11 1.01 2.51
CA GLU A 182 20.37 0.69 1.83
C GLU A 182 21.07 -0.52 2.48
N GLY A 183 21.76 -1.28 1.66
CA GLY A 183 22.33 -2.57 2.07
C GLY A 183 21.36 -3.75 1.94
N THR A 184 20.11 -3.62 2.35
CA THR A 184 19.04 -4.62 2.12
C THR A 184 18.31 -4.33 0.80
N LEU A 185 17.77 -3.13 0.65
CA LEU A 185 17.14 -2.63 -0.58
C LEU A 185 17.94 -1.42 -1.07
N MET A 186 18.38 -1.46 -2.31
CA MET A 186 19.18 -0.39 -2.90
C MET A 186 18.30 0.52 -3.75
N VAL A 187 18.73 1.78 -3.85
CA VAL A 187 18.09 2.72 -4.79
C VAL A 187 18.12 2.14 -6.21
N GLY A 188 16.94 2.12 -6.87
CA GLY A 188 16.76 1.52 -8.19
C GLY A 188 16.41 0.03 -8.17
N ASP A 189 16.17 -0.58 -7.00
CA ASP A 189 15.55 -1.90 -6.89
C ASP A 189 14.05 -1.82 -7.22
N TYR A 190 13.58 -2.72 -8.07
CA TYR A 190 12.17 -2.91 -8.39
C TYR A 190 11.64 -4.08 -7.58
N LEU A 191 10.78 -3.79 -6.63
CA LEU A 191 10.26 -4.76 -5.66
C LEU A 191 8.93 -5.35 -6.11
N ALA A 192 8.78 -6.66 -5.93
CA ALA A 192 7.50 -7.33 -5.93
C ALA A 192 6.99 -7.43 -4.48
N VAL A 193 5.85 -6.82 -4.22
CA VAL A 193 5.22 -6.75 -2.91
C VAL A 193 4.00 -7.65 -2.88
N SER A 194 4.08 -8.70 -2.08
CA SER A 194 2.98 -9.65 -1.89
C SER A 194 1.93 -9.07 -0.94
N LYS A 195 0.72 -8.89 -1.44
CA LYS A 195 -0.44 -8.54 -0.61
C LYS A 195 -1.08 -9.76 0.05
N VAL A 196 -0.93 -10.91 -0.59
CA VAL A 196 -1.47 -12.18 -0.09
C VAL A 196 -0.80 -12.61 1.22
N SER A 197 0.47 -12.27 1.43
CA SER A 197 1.22 -12.61 2.64
C SER A 197 0.47 -12.16 3.90
N TYR A 198 0.07 -10.90 3.97
CA TYR A 198 -0.64 -10.33 5.13
C TYR A 198 -2.16 -10.26 4.94
N GLY A 199 -2.64 -10.70 3.78
CA GLY A 199 -4.02 -10.57 3.35
C GLY A 199 -4.28 -9.25 2.60
N PRO A 200 -4.85 -9.33 1.41
CA PRO A 200 -5.20 -8.14 0.64
C PRO A 200 -6.27 -7.32 1.35
N LYS A 201 -6.18 -6.00 1.23
CA LYS A 201 -7.19 -5.07 1.71
C LYS A 201 -8.04 -4.53 0.54
N PHE A 202 -9.32 -4.30 0.79
CA PHE A 202 -10.16 -3.57 -0.15
C PHE A 202 -9.67 -2.13 -0.26
N PRO A 203 -9.68 -1.54 -1.49
CA PRO A 203 -9.43 -0.12 -1.65
C PRO A 203 -10.44 0.70 -0.83
N GLN A 204 -9.94 1.60 0.02
CA GLN A 204 -10.83 2.49 0.78
C GLN A 204 -11.42 3.57 -0.11
N THR A 205 -10.75 3.95 -1.20
CA THR A 205 -11.23 4.86 -2.26
C THR A 205 -11.52 4.06 -3.54
N PRO A 206 -12.72 3.45 -3.67
CA PRO A 206 -13.02 2.55 -4.78
C PRO A 206 -13.14 3.26 -6.13
N ILE A 207 -13.48 4.56 -6.13
CA ILE A 207 -13.58 5.36 -7.35
C ILE A 207 -12.26 6.09 -7.55
N ALA A 208 -11.37 5.51 -8.34
CA ALA A 208 -10.07 6.07 -8.68
C ALA A 208 -9.68 5.67 -10.11
N ILE A 209 -8.85 6.51 -10.75
CA ILE A 209 -8.28 6.18 -12.06
C ILE A 209 -7.33 4.99 -11.90
N PRO A 210 -7.54 3.88 -12.64
CA PRO A 210 -6.67 2.72 -12.56
C PRO A 210 -5.21 3.08 -12.81
N PHE A 211 -4.28 2.46 -12.06
CA PHE A 211 -2.83 2.63 -12.14
C PHE A 211 -2.28 4.00 -11.74
N VAL A 212 -3.14 4.97 -11.42
CA VAL A 212 -2.73 6.28 -10.89
C VAL A 212 -2.90 6.29 -9.37
N HIS A 213 -1.88 6.76 -8.64
CA HIS A 213 -1.90 6.70 -7.18
C HIS A 213 -2.75 7.81 -6.57
N HIS A 214 -2.33 9.06 -6.65
CA HIS A 214 -3.05 10.20 -6.03
C HIS A 214 -3.28 11.40 -6.96
N THR A 215 -2.38 11.67 -7.91
CA THR A 215 -2.45 12.84 -8.81
C THR A 215 -2.42 12.38 -10.26
N ILE A 216 -3.24 12.99 -11.11
CA ILE A 216 -3.27 12.67 -12.54
C ILE A 216 -1.94 13.08 -13.17
N PRO A 217 -1.26 12.19 -13.93
CA PRO A 217 -0.03 12.53 -14.64
C PRO A 217 -0.21 13.78 -15.50
N LEU A 218 0.85 14.58 -15.61
CA LEU A 218 0.88 15.86 -16.33
C LEU A 218 0.03 16.98 -15.70
N THR A 219 -0.61 16.74 -14.57
CA THR A 219 -1.25 17.78 -13.76
C THR A 219 -0.51 17.92 -12.44
N GLU A 220 -0.41 19.15 -11.90
CA GLU A 220 0.30 19.36 -10.64
C GLU A 220 -0.51 18.89 -9.41
N TYR A 221 -1.83 19.09 -9.44
CA TYR A 221 -2.66 18.98 -8.23
C TYR A 221 -3.99 18.25 -8.42
N THR A 222 -4.33 17.82 -9.65
CA THR A 222 -5.63 17.19 -9.91
C THR A 222 -5.68 15.79 -9.31
N LYS A 223 -6.64 15.55 -8.40
CA LYS A 223 -6.84 14.25 -7.75
C LYS A 223 -7.24 13.19 -8.79
N ALA A 224 -6.60 12.03 -8.73
CA ALA A 224 -6.93 10.85 -9.54
C ALA A 224 -8.03 9.98 -8.91
N TYR A 225 -8.67 10.43 -7.84
CA TYR A 225 -9.67 9.68 -7.09
C TYR A 225 -10.77 10.59 -6.57
N TRP A 226 -11.92 9.99 -6.30
CA TRP A 226 -13.06 10.66 -5.68
C TRP A 226 -13.13 10.31 -4.19
N ASP A 227 -12.88 11.29 -3.34
CA ASP A 227 -12.73 11.13 -1.88
C ASP A 227 -14.05 11.19 -1.08
N LYS A 228 -15.16 11.57 -1.73
CA LYS A 228 -16.46 11.64 -1.05
C LYS A 228 -17.05 10.26 -0.69
N LEU A 229 -16.67 9.22 -1.42
CA LEU A 229 -17.04 7.84 -1.14
C LEU A 229 -15.83 7.07 -0.63
N GLN A 230 -15.85 6.71 0.64
CA GLN A 230 -14.83 5.89 1.26
C GLN A 230 -15.46 4.63 1.86
N LEU A 231 -14.77 3.51 1.73
CA LEU A 231 -15.17 2.24 2.35
C LEU A 231 -14.46 2.08 3.68
N ALA A 232 -15.14 1.43 4.63
CA ALA A 232 -14.51 1.04 5.89
C ALA A 232 -13.32 0.10 5.63
N TYR A 233 -12.31 0.17 6.50
CA TYR A 233 -11.17 -0.74 6.42
C TYR A 233 -11.63 -2.19 6.50
N CYS A 234 -11.25 -2.97 5.51
CA CYS A 234 -11.49 -4.41 5.45
C CYS A 234 -10.26 -5.10 4.85
N ARG A 235 -9.70 -6.05 5.60
CA ARG A 235 -8.59 -6.90 5.18
C ARG A 235 -9.02 -8.35 5.24
N PHE A 236 -8.72 -9.09 4.19
CA PHE A 236 -8.91 -10.54 4.17
C PHE A 236 -7.82 -11.25 4.98
N LYS A 237 -8.08 -12.49 5.36
CA LYS A 237 -7.07 -13.31 6.02
C LYS A 237 -5.89 -13.55 5.10
N GLY A 238 -4.68 -13.28 5.59
CA GLY A 238 -3.42 -13.55 4.90
C GLY A 238 -2.90 -14.96 5.16
N LEU A 239 -1.79 -15.28 4.51
CA LEU A 239 -1.05 -16.53 4.76
C LEU A 239 -0.42 -16.52 6.16
N HIS A 240 0.06 -15.35 6.60
CA HIS A 240 0.61 -15.12 7.95
C HIS A 240 0.41 -13.65 8.34
N GLY A 241 0.69 -13.30 9.60
CA GLY A 241 0.71 -11.92 10.08
C GLY A 241 2.02 -11.20 9.70
N VAL A 242 2.10 -9.92 10.06
CA VAL A 242 3.36 -9.18 10.00
C VAL A 242 4.26 -9.68 11.13
N GLU A 243 5.47 -10.08 10.79
CA GLU A 243 6.45 -10.64 11.71
C GLU A 243 7.62 -9.67 11.94
N ARG A 244 8.35 -9.88 13.06
CA ARG A 244 9.58 -9.13 13.28
C ARG A 244 10.59 -9.42 12.18
N ASN A 245 11.28 -8.38 11.75
CA ASN A 245 12.29 -8.37 10.69
C ASN A 245 11.74 -8.43 9.25
N ASP A 246 10.44 -8.52 9.05
CA ASP A 246 9.86 -8.39 7.72
C ASP A 246 10.14 -6.99 7.12
N ALA A 247 10.51 -6.95 5.85
CA ALA A 247 10.50 -5.73 5.06
C ALA A 247 9.05 -5.45 4.61
N VAL A 248 8.43 -4.43 5.22
CA VAL A 248 7.00 -4.14 5.06
C VAL A 248 6.80 -2.88 4.23
N VAL A 249 5.91 -2.96 3.25
CA VAL A 249 5.41 -1.78 2.53
C VAL A 249 4.12 -1.32 3.21
N PHE A 250 4.03 -0.03 3.49
CA PHE A 250 2.89 0.59 4.17
C PHE A 250 2.66 2.02 3.68
N ASN A 251 1.43 2.50 3.85
CA ASN A 251 1.07 3.88 3.57
C ASN A 251 1.63 4.79 4.67
N TYR A 252 2.20 5.91 4.28
CA TYR A 252 2.88 6.85 5.19
C TYR A 252 1.93 7.36 6.29
N PRO A 253 2.23 7.16 7.58
CA PRO A 253 1.34 7.55 8.67
C PRO A 253 1.12 9.06 8.77
N ASP A 254 2.17 9.87 8.54
CA ASP A 254 2.12 11.34 8.54
C ASP A 254 1.56 11.94 7.24
N GLY A 255 1.17 11.09 6.28
CA GLY A 255 0.67 11.50 4.96
C GLY A 255 -0.85 11.73 4.91
N ASP A 256 -1.54 11.82 6.05
CA ASP A 256 -2.98 12.12 6.16
C ASP A 256 -3.31 13.55 5.71
N THR A 257 -2.41 14.47 5.98
CA THR A 257 -2.46 15.85 5.53
C THR A 257 -1.18 16.18 4.78
N VAL A 258 -1.27 16.83 3.65
CA VAL A 258 -0.13 17.13 2.77
C VAL A 258 -0.22 18.56 2.25
N ILE A 259 0.91 19.27 2.26
CA ILE A 259 1.11 20.50 1.51
C ILE A 259 1.53 20.12 0.09
N LEU A 260 0.74 20.48 -0.92
CA LEU A 260 0.97 20.03 -2.29
C LEU A 260 2.28 20.55 -2.89
N GLU A 261 2.77 21.68 -2.44
CA GLU A 261 4.03 22.30 -2.84
C GLU A 261 5.26 21.61 -2.17
N MET A 262 5.04 20.87 -1.08
CA MET A 262 6.09 20.23 -0.28
C MET A 262 5.74 18.77 0.08
N GLN A 263 5.28 17.98 -0.91
CA GLN A 263 4.74 16.62 -0.71
C GLN A 263 5.75 15.61 -0.12
N ASN A 264 7.03 15.87 -0.23
CA ASN A 264 8.12 15.05 0.30
C ASN A 264 8.38 15.26 1.80
N ARG A 265 7.69 16.21 2.44
CA ARG A 265 7.85 16.56 3.86
C ARG A 265 6.58 16.25 4.66
N SER A 266 6.76 15.87 5.92
CA SER A 266 5.62 15.72 6.84
C SER A 266 4.96 17.07 7.12
N TYR A 267 3.64 17.14 6.95
CA TYR A 267 2.84 18.29 7.34
C TYR A 267 3.09 18.70 8.80
N TYR A 268 3.11 17.72 9.69
CA TYR A 268 3.30 17.98 11.12
C TYR A 268 4.70 18.52 11.45
N ALA A 269 5.73 18.10 10.71
CA ALA A 269 7.07 18.67 10.86
C ALA A 269 7.08 20.14 10.40
N ILE A 270 6.47 20.43 9.27
CA ILE A 270 6.34 21.81 8.75
C ILE A 270 5.59 22.70 9.75
N MET A 271 4.49 22.19 10.34
CA MET A 271 3.73 22.93 11.36
C MET A 271 4.58 23.23 12.61
N ARG A 272 5.40 22.27 13.07
CA ARG A 272 6.33 22.52 14.20
C ARG A 272 7.36 23.59 13.87
N GLU A 273 7.93 23.54 12.66
CA GLU A 273 8.89 24.56 12.20
C GLU A 273 8.23 25.96 12.10
N LEU A 274 7.05 26.05 11.48
CA LEU A 274 6.30 27.30 11.38
C LEU A 274 5.96 27.85 12.77
N LYS A 275 5.48 27.01 13.68
CA LYS A 275 5.23 27.39 15.07
C LYS A 275 6.48 27.99 15.71
N ALA A 276 7.62 27.32 15.59
CA ALA A 276 8.90 27.79 16.15
C ALA A 276 9.38 29.11 15.53
N GLN A 277 9.12 29.34 14.24
CA GLN A 277 9.45 30.58 13.56
C GLN A 277 8.51 31.73 13.96
N LEU A 278 7.20 31.47 13.96
CA LEU A 278 6.16 32.46 14.29
C LEU A 278 6.26 32.91 15.75
N SER A 279 6.51 31.99 16.68
CA SER A 279 6.68 32.31 18.11
C SER A 279 7.90 33.19 18.41
N LYS A 280 8.89 33.22 17.51
CA LYS A 280 10.07 34.09 17.65
C LYS A 280 9.88 35.48 17.05
N LYS A 281 8.97 35.59 16.05
CA LYS A 281 8.88 36.80 15.21
C LYS A 281 7.64 37.62 15.46
N TYR A 282 6.55 37.01 15.97
CA TYR A 282 5.23 37.64 16.13
C TYR A 282 4.64 37.33 17.50
N ASP A 283 3.60 38.10 17.88
CA ASP A 283 2.72 37.77 19.01
C ASP A 283 1.91 36.52 18.65
N TYR A 284 2.48 35.36 19.02
CA TYR A 284 1.95 34.07 18.66
C TYR A 284 0.68 33.75 19.46
N TYR A 285 -0.37 33.29 18.74
CA TYR A 285 -1.55 32.65 19.32
C TYR A 285 -1.61 31.17 18.94
N PRO A 286 -2.21 30.29 19.79
CA PRO A 286 -2.33 28.87 19.50
C PRO A 286 -3.09 28.62 18.18
N GLY A 287 -2.47 27.94 17.23
CA GLY A 287 -3.05 27.63 15.91
C GLY A 287 -2.63 28.57 14.79
N MET A 288 -1.90 29.66 15.05
CA MET A 288 -1.42 30.60 14.03
C MET A 288 -0.66 29.91 12.88
N GLU A 289 0.08 28.84 13.16
CA GLU A 289 0.79 28.05 12.14
C GLU A 289 -0.16 27.40 11.14
N TYR A 290 -1.34 26.98 11.57
CA TYR A 290 -2.36 26.39 10.68
C TYR A 290 -3.01 27.46 9.78
N ASP A 291 -3.31 28.62 10.33
CA ASP A 291 -3.88 29.73 9.57
C ASP A 291 -2.90 30.23 8.51
N VAL A 292 -1.63 30.40 8.86
CA VAL A 292 -0.56 30.78 7.92
C VAL A 292 -0.38 29.71 6.84
N ALA A 293 -0.38 28.44 7.22
CA ALA A 293 -0.23 27.35 6.26
C ALA A 293 -1.40 27.30 5.26
N GLN A 294 -2.64 27.47 5.72
CA GLN A 294 -3.82 27.48 4.85
C GLN A 294 -3.86 28.68 3.90
N GLN A 295 -3.34 29.83 4.33
CA GLN A 295 -3.28 31.03 3.49
C GLN A 295 -2.17 30.94 2.42
N GLN A 296 -1.03 30.33 2.75
CA GLN A 296 0.15 30.31 1.89
C GLN A 296 0.26 29.09 0.99
N TYR A 297 -0.34 27.96 1.39
CA TYR A 297 -0.17 26.67 0.74
C TYR A 297 -1.49 25.95 0.49
N ARG A 298 -1.46 25.01 -0.45
CA ARG A 298 -2.59 24.12 -0.72
C ARG A 298 -2.51 22.88 0.18
N VAL A 299 -3.29 22.89 1.25
CA VAL A 299 -3.36 21.79 2.21
C VAL A 299 -4.47 20.82 1.81
N VAL A 300 -4.15 19.53 1.69
CA VAL A 300 -5.08 18.48 1.26
C VAL A 300 -5.01 17.28 2.19
N ALA A 301 -6.19 16.81 2.65
CA ALA A 301 -6.31 15.54 3.33
C ALA A 301 -6.30 14.38 2.31
N ARG A 302 -5.58 13.28 2.64
CA ARG A 302 -5.49 12.08 1.82
C ARG A 302 -6.04 10.86 2.56
N PRO A 303 -6.96 10.09 1.95
CA PRO A 303 -7.33 8.77 2.45
C PRO A 303 -6.11 7.86 2.58
N VAL A 304 -6.18 6.87 3.48
CA VAL A 304 -5.02 6.00 3.80
C VAL A 304 -4.41 5.35 2.55
N ASP A 305 -5.24 4.82 1.65
CA ASP A 305 -4.80 4.15 0.42
C ASP A 305 -4.31 5.09 -0.70
N LYS A 306 -4.31 6.42 -0.44
CA LYS A 306 -3.79 7.46 -1.35
C LYS A 306 -2.57 8.19 -0.78
N ARG A 307 -2.07 7.77 0.39
CA ARG A 307 -0.84 8.28 0.99
C ARG A 307 0.37 7.64 0.34
N GLU A 308 1.52 8.30 0.41
CA GLU A 308 2.78 7.76 -0.10
C GLU A 308 3.10 6.38 0.48
N ASN A 309 3.71 5.52 -0.33
CA ASN A 309 4.12 4.19 0.09
C ASN A 309 5.57 4.22 0.58
N TYR A 310 5.78 3.73 1.79
CA TYR A 310 7.09 3.57 2.40
C TYR A 310 7.42 2.09 2.56
N VAL A 311 8.71 1.77 2.51
CA VAL A 311 9.21 0.45 2.89
C VAL A 311 10.17 0.59 4.04
N LYS A 312 9.97 -0.17 5.13
CA LYS A 312 10.83 -0.24 6.30
C LYS A 312 10.82 -1.66 6.86
N ARG A 313 11.77 -1.93 7.75
CA ARG A 313 11.80 -3.18 8.52
C ARG A 313 10.86 -3.07 9.71
N CYS A 314 9.95 -4.04 9.88
CA CYS A 314 9.15 -4.20 11.08
C CYS A 314 10.03 -4.73 12.20
N VAL A 315 10.48 -3.86 13.11
CA VAL A 315 11.38 -4.27 14.19
C VAL A 315 10.64 -4.68 15.45
N ALA A 316 9.41 -4.18 15.65
CA ALA A 316 8.56 -4.59 16.77
C ALA A 316 7.09 -4.72 16.33
N ILE A 317 6.41 -5.72 16.89
CA ILE A 317 5.02 -6.10 16.61
C ILE A 317 4.13 -5.77 17.82
N PRO A 318 2.79 -5.85 17.69
CA PRO A 318 1.86 -5.51 18.77
C PRO A 318 2.13 -6.27 20.08
N GLY A 319 2.32 -5.52 21.17
CA GLY A 319 2.63 -6.05 22.51
C GLY A 319 4.11 -6.08 22.87
N ASP A 320 5.01 -5.79 21.92
CA ASP A 320 6.45 -5.71 22.21
C ASP A 320 6.80 -4.45 22.98
N THR A 321 7.85 -4.56 23.79
CA THR A 321 8.54 -3.41 24.42
C THR A 321 9.83 -3.15 23.67
N LEU A 322 9.98 -1.96 23.09
CA LEU A 322 11.13 -1.53 22.32
C LEU A 322 12.02 -0.59 23.13
N LEU A 323 13.31 -0.80 23.04
CA LEU A 323 14.34 0.04 23.66
C LEU A 323 15.56 0.13 22.72
N ILE A 324 16.10 1.33 22.53
CA ILE A 324 17.38 1.55 21.84
C ILE A 324 18.37 2.15 22.84
N LYS A 325 19.54 1.54 22.95
CA LYS A 325 20.68 2.04 23.74
C LYS A 325 21.92 2.05 22.87
N LYS A 326 22.56 3.23 22.72
CA LYS A 326 23.77 3.42 21.91
C LYS A 326 23.64 2.78 20.51
N ALA A 327 22.54 3.11 19.81
CA ALA A 327 22.13 2.58 18.50
C ALA A 327 21.88 1.05 18.44
N ILE A 328 21.89 0.33 19.57
CA ILE A 328 21.58 -1.09 19.66
C ILE A 328 20.12 -1.25 20.05
N LEU A 329 19.37 -1.97 19.22
CA LEU A 329 17.95 -2.26 19.43
C LEU A 329 17.76 -3.47 20.35
N TYR A 330 16.84 -3.34 21.30
CA TYR A 330 16.36 -4.40 22.18
C TYR A 330 14.85 -4.51 22.06
N ILE A 331 14.37 -5.73 21.97
CA ILE A 331 12.93 -6.05 21.98
C ILE A 331 12.68 -7.00 23.15
N ASN A 332 11.76 -6.63 24.04
CA ASN A 332 11.46 -7.38 25.26
C ASN A 332 12.73 -7.67 26.09
N ASN A 333 13.61 -6.69 26.21
CA ASN A 333 14.92 -6.74 26.88
C ASN A 333 15.96 -7.68 26.23
N ILE A 334 15.66 -8.27 25.08
CA ILE A 334 16.60 -9.12 24.32
C ILE A 334 17.15 -8.30 23.15
N LYS A 335 18.46 -8.39 22.92
CA LYS A 335 19.11 -7.76 21.76
C LYS A 335 18.46 -8.25 20.48
N ALA A 336 17.90 -7.31 19.70
CA ALA A 336 17.18 -7.64 18.46
C ALA A 336 18.15 -8.01 17.33
N TYR A 337 17.60 -8.69 16.32
CA TYR A 337 18.31 -8.97 15.07
C TYR A 337 18.82 -7.66 14.44
N GLN A 338 20.06 -7.68 14.03
CA GLN A 338 20.69 -6.60 13.27
C GLN A 338 20.92 -7.08 11.84
N PRO A 339 20.34 -6.41 10.82
CA PRO A 339 20.63 -6.76 9.44
C PRO A 339 22.14 -6.71 9.16
N PRO A 340 22.73 -7.69 8.47
CA PRO A 340 24.17 -7.76 8.25
C PRO A 340 24.76 -6.53 7.57
N LYS A 341 23.97 -5.86 6.75
CA LYS A 341 24.36 -4.66 6.00
C LYS A 341 23.72 -3.37 6.55
N MET A 342 23.27 -3.40 7.80
CA MET A 342 22.75 -2.22 8.48
C MET A 342 23.79 -1.12 8.50
N GLN A 343 23.38 0.10 8.14
CA GLN A 343 24.26 1.26 8.08
C GLN A 343 24.05 2.20 9.27
N LEU A 344 25.15 2.78 9.73
CA LEU A 344 25.19 3.87 10.69
C LEU A 344 25.97 5.04 10.08
N ARG A 345 25.82 6.21 10.68
CA ARG A 345 26.63 7.38 10.35
C ARG A 345 27.99 7.25 11.01
N TYR A 346 29.05 7.50 10.23
CA TYR A 346 30.43 7.52 10.68
C TYR A 346 31.07 8.83 10.33
N GLY A 347 31.84 9.39 11.29
CA GLY A 347 32.77 10.45 11.04
C GLY A 347 34.12 9.88 10.63
N VAL A 348 34.61 10.28 9.49
CA VAL A 348 35.91 9.86 8.92
C VAL A 348 36.84 11.04 8.87
N LYS A 349 37.97 10.95 9.61
CA LYS A 349 39.08 11.93 9.53
C LYS A 349 40.14 11.40 8.59
N PHE A 350 40.63 12.26 7.72
CA PHE A 350 41.67 11.92 6.74
C PHE A 350 42.81 12.98 6.80
N ASP A 351 43.95 12.65 6.24
CA ASP A 351 45.13 13.56 6.27
C ASP A 351 44.97 14.66 5.22
N GLN A 352 45.29 14.38 3.96
CA GLN A 352 45.19 15.36 2.86
C GLN A 352 43.98 15.09 1.94
N PHE A 353 43.67 13.84 1.70
CA PHE A 353 42.64 13.42 0.75
C PHE A 353 41.68 12.41 1.39
N ASP A 354 40.40 12.55 1.10
CA ASP A 354 39.38 11.59 1.46
C ASP A 354 39.49 10.29 0.62
N VAL A 355 38.64 9.33 0.91
CA VAL A 355 38.49 8.07 0.12
C VAL A 355 38.21 8.42 -1.34
N SER A 356 39.07 7.97 -2.25
CA SER A 356 38.92 8.26 -3.68
C SER A 356 37.57 7.73 -4.23
N GLU A 357 37.03 8.40 -5.24
CA GLU A 357 35.80 7.98 -5.90
C GLU A 357 35.87 6.52 -6.38
N ARG A 358 37.02 6.09 -6.92
CA ARG A 358 37.28 4.71 -7.30
C ARG A 358 37.08 3.74 -6.13
N ASN A 359 37.63 4.07 -4.96
CA ASN A 359 37.53 3.24 -3.76
C ASN A 359 36.11 3.24 -3.19
N ARG A 360 35.39 4.38 -3.22
CA ARG A 360 33.98 4.44 -2.87
C ARG A 360 33.12 3.53 -3.76
N LYS A 361 33.36 3.58 -5.08
CA LYS A 361 32.67 2.70 -6.04
C LYS A 361 32.98 1.21 -5.80
N LEU A 362 34.24 0.87 -5.47
CA LEU A 362 34.63 -0.50 -5.13
C LEU A 362 33.97 -1.01 -3.83
N LEU A 363 33.75 -0.12 -2.89
CA LEU A 363 33.09 -0.41 -1.62
C LEU A 363 31.55 -0.33 -1.72
N ASP A 364 30.99 -0.05 -2.88
CA ASP A 364 29.55 0.11 -3.12
C ASP A 364 28.94 1.23 -2.23
N ILE A 365 29.67 2.34 -2.09
CA ILE A 365 29.26 3.55 -1.37
C ILE A 365 28.75 4.54 -2.41
N ASN A 366 27.49 4.91 -2.32
CA ASN A 366 26.85 5.85 -3.23
C ASN A 366 27.20 7.31 -2.88
N GLU A 367 27.03 8.21 -3.84
CA GLU A 367 27.25 9.64 -3.62
C GLU A 367 26.32 10.23 -2.54
N GLU A 368 25.11 9.69 -2.40
CA GLU A 368 24.15 10.10 -1.37
C GLU A 368 24.51 9.62 0.05
N ASP A 369 25.46 8.66 0.17
CA ASP A 369 25.88 8.07 1.44
C ASP A 369 27.11 8.76 2.04
N HIS A 370 27.62 9.83 1.40
CA HIS A 370 28.72 10.60 1.95
C HIS A 370 28.53 12.10 1.74
N GLY A 371 29.14 12.92 2.63
CA GLY A 371 29.10 14.36 2.52
C GLY A 371 30.16 15.02 3.40
N TYR A 372 30.40 16.29 3.14
CA TYR A 372 31.31 17.12 3.91
C TYR A 372 30.52 18.15 4.72
N PRO A 373 30.69 18.23 6.05
CA PRO A 373 30.16 19.35 6.82
C PRO A 373 30.79 20.68 6.34
N SER A 374 30.00 21.73 6.26
CA SER A 374 30.36 23.02 5.67
C SER A 374 31.60 23.66 6.26
N ASP A 375 31.95 23.37 7.53
CA ASP A 375 33.02 24.01 8.28
C ASP A 375 34.19 23.07 8.62
N SER A 376 34.25 21.89 7.98
CA SER A 376 35.21 20.86 8.35
C SER A 376 36.30 20.68 7.31
N ILE A 377 37.55 20.88 7.72
CA ILE A 377 38.76 20.51 6.95
C ILE A 377 39.15 19.09 7.34
N ASN A 378 39.44 18.24 6.36
CA ASN A 378 39.89 16.85 6.56
C ASN A 378 38.91 15.95 7.36
N TYR A 379 37.59 16.18 7.19
CA TYR A 379 36.56 15.42 7.83
C TYR A 379 35.36 15.20 6.90
N ALA A 380 34.91 13.95 6.79
CA ALA A 380 33.73 13.60 6.02
C ALA A 380 32.77 12.72 6.84
N ILE A 381 31.50 12.79 6.49
CA ILE A 381 30.45 11.95 7.07
C ILE A 381 30.07 10.89 6.04
N TYR A 382 30.01 9.64 6.48
CA TYR A 382 29.62 8.49 5.68
C TYR A 382 28.51 7.68 6.34
N HIS A 383 27.58 7.16 5.55
CA HIS A 383 26.67 6.10 5.98
C HIS A 383 27.25 4.74 5.57
N LEU A 384 27.70 3.96 6.53
CA LEU A 384 28.48 2.74 6.30
C LEU A 384 27.90 1.58 7.10
N ASN A 385 27.99 0.38 6.53
CA ASN A 385 27.91 -0.84 7.31
C ASN A 385 29.28 -1.11 7.98
N ARG A 386 29.29 -2.06 8.92
CA ARG A 386 30.50 -2.37 9.69
C ARG A 386 31.67 -2.81 8.80
N GLU A 387 31.42 -3.62 7.77
CA GLU A 387 32.48 -4.09 6.86
C GLU A 387 33.10 -2.94 6.06
N GLN A 388 32.26 -2.03 5.54
CA GLN A 388 32.73 -0.83 4.84
C GLN A 388 33.56 0.06 5.76
N ALA A 389 33.13 0.26 7.01
CA ALA A 389 33.85 1.07 7.98
C ALA A 389 35.25 0.51 8.28
N GLU A 390 35.36 -0.83 8.47
CA GLU A 390 36.67 -1.47 8.71
C GLU A 390 37.57 -1.38 7.46
N LYS A 391 37.02 -1.53 6.25
CA LYS A 391 37.81 -1.37 5.01
C LYS A 391 38.30 0.05 4.80
N ILE A 392 37.48 1.08 5.10
CA ILE A 392 37.87 2.47 5.01
C ILE A 392 38.98 2.77 6.02
N LYS A 393 38.87 2.27 7.24
CA LYS A 393 39.87 2.45 8.30
C LYS A 393 41.25 1.90 7.91
N ALA A 394 41.32 0.93 7.01
CA ALA A 394 42.56 0.34 6.53
C ALA A 394 43.26 1.18 5.44
N PHE A 395 42.68 2.25 4.92
CA PHE A 395 43.34 3.09 3.94
C PHE A 395 44.42 3.99 4.60
N PRO A 396 45.62 4.14 3.98
CA PRO A 396 46.76 4.85 4.58
C PRO A 396 46.48 6.33 4.90
N ASN A 397 45.60 6.96 4.13
CA ASN A 397 45.25 8.39 4.26
C ASN A 397 44.13 8.62 5.29
N ILE A 398 43.58 7.56 5.91
CA ILE A 398 42.52 7.69 6.91
C ILE A 398 43.07 7.64 8.32
N LEU A 399 42.84 8.72 9.05
CA LEU A 399 43.35 8.90 10.42
C LEU A 399 42.40 8.23 11.45
N SER A 400 41.12 8.33 11.26
CA SER A 400 40.15 7.66 12.13
C SER A 400 38.79 7.48 11.48
N VAL A 401 38.08 6.39 11.86
CA VAL A 401 36.69 6.09 11.50
C VAL A 401 35.96 5.82 12.80
N LYS A 402 34.97 6.66 13.14
CA LYS A 402 34.20 6.53 14.38
C LYS A 402 32.72 6.61 14.09
N ALA A 403 31.93 5.67 14.64
CA ALA A 403 30.46 5.77 14.57
C ALA A 403 30.01 7.04 15.31
N ASP A 404 29.16 7.80 14.65
CA ASP A 404 28.57 9.02 15.20
C ASP A 404 27.29 8.67 15.94
N ILE A 405 27.42 8.31 17.22
CA ILE A 405 26.34 7.91 18.10
C ILE A 405 26.03 9.06 19.04
N ALA A 406 24.77 9.48 19.08
CA ALA A 406 24.31 10.53 19.98
C ALA A 406 24.49 10.13 21.46
N ALA A 407 24.92 11.08 22.29
CA ALA A 407 25.01 10.86 23.73
C ALA A 407 23.61 10.56 24.32
N ASP A 408 23.57 9.79 25.41
CA ASP A 408 22.33 9.45 26.12
C ASP A 408 21.66 10.69 26.76
N THR A 409 22.42 11.72 27.05
CA THR A 409 21.96 13.01 27.57
C THR A 409 21.42 13.95 26.48
N ALA A 410 21.71 13.68 25.20
CA ALA A 410 21.26 14.51 24.09
C ALA A 410 19.75 14.32 23.86
N TYR A 411 19.02 15.42 23.77
CA TYR A 411 17.60 15.44 23.45
C TYR A 411 17.38 15.90 22.02
N ASP A 412 16.60 15.13 21.26
CA ASP A 412 16.16 15.50 19.90
C ASP A 412 14.64 15.75 19.89
N LYS A 413 14.26 17.03 19.76
CA LYS A 413 12.85 17.47 19.76
C LYS A 413 12.04 16.98 18.55
N GLU A 414 12.67 16.52 17.49
CA GLU A 414 12.00 15.98 16.30
C GLU A 414 11.66 14.48 16.45
N VAL A 415 12.25 13.82 17.44
CA VAL A 415 12.01 12.41 17.72
C VAL A 415 10.67 12.23 18.46
N PHE A 416 9.87 11.27 18.03
CA PHE A 416 8.58 10.95 18.63
C PHE A 416 8.73 10.61 20.14
N PRO A 417 7.86 11.10 21.02
CA PRO A 417 6.57 11.79 20.76
C PRO A 417 6.65 13.32 20.64
N GLN A 418 7.83 13.91 20.40
CA GLN A 418 8.08 15.34 20.28
C GLN A 418 7.68 16.11 21.56
N ASP A 419 7.97 15.54 22.73
CA ASP A 419 7.60 16.07 24.04
C ASP A 419 8.79 16.02 25.00
N GLU A 420 9.08 17.10 25.71
CA GLU A 420 10.28 17.26 26.56
C GLU A 420 10.34 16.29 27.75
N ARG A 421 9.21 15.68 28.11
CA ARG A 421 9.16 14.63 29.14
C ARG A 421 9.88 13.35 28.69
N PHE A 422 9.97 13.12 27.38
CA PHE A 422 10.67 11.99 26.77
C PHE A 422 11.96 12.50 26.13
N ARG A 423 13.02 12.60 26.91
CA ARG A 423 14.33 13.11 26.46
C ARG A 423 15.08 12.09 25.62
N TRP A 424 14.46 11.65 24.53
CA TRP A 424 15.00 10.64 23.65
C TRP A 424 15.74 11.25 22.44
N ASN A 425 16.59 10.43 21.82
CA ASN A 425 17.17 10.68 20.52
C ASN A 425 17.17 9.38 19.69
N ILE A 426 17.63 9.44 18.44
CA ILE A 426 17.56 8.28 17.52
C ILE A 426 18.38 7.07 17.98
N ASP A 427 19.40 7.27 18.83
CA ASP A 427 20.33 6.25 19.33
C ASP A 427 20.05 5.81 20.77
N ASN A 428 19.30 6.61 21.51
CA ASN A 428 18.87 6.32 22.88
C ASN A 428 17.38 6.64 23.00
N TYR A 429 16.55 5.60 22.89
CA TYR A 429 15.10 5.72 22.69
C TYR A 429 14.32 4.71 23.51
N GLY A 430 13.23 5.12 24.13
CA GLY A 430 12.36 4.24 24.90
C GLY A 430 12.74 4.10 26.37
N PRO A 431 12.16 3.12 27.11
CA PRO A 431 11.31 2.03 26.58
C PRO A 431 9.94 2.52 26.10
N ILE A 432 9.42 1.88 25.03
CA ILE A 432 8.08 2.13 24.51
C ILE A 432 7.37 0.80 24.22
N VAL A 433 6.09 0.68 24.63
CA VAL A 433 5.27 -0.50 24.37
C VAL A 433 4.49 -0.28 23.07
N ILE A 434 4.52 -1.27 22.20
CA ILE A 434 3.80 -1.23 20.91
C ILE A 434 2.33 -1.60 21.15
N PRO A 435 1.36 -0.72 20.83
CA PRO A 435 -0.04 -0.97 21.12
C PRO A 435 -0.59 -2.20 20.40
N LYS A 436 -1.42 -2.95 21.11
CA LYS A 436 -2.06 -4.17 20.62
C LYS A 436 -3.58 -4.03 20.75
N LYS A 437 -4.30 -4.44 19.71
CA LYS A 437 -5.76 -4.47 19.71
C LYS A 437 -6.32 -5.18 20.93
N GLY A 438 -7.32 -4.55 21.57
CA GLY A 438 -8.00 -5.06 22.77
C GLY A 438 -7.23 -4.84 24.07
N VAL A 439 -6.00 -4.32 24.04
CA VAL A 439 -5.26 -3.98 25.26
C VAL A 439 -5.66 -2.59 25.73
N THR A 440 -5.94 -2.46 27.02
CA THR A 440 -6.29 -1.20 27.68
C THR A 440 -5.06 -0.61 28.37
N VAL A 441 -4.85 0.68 28.20
CA VAL A 441 -3.76 1.45 28.83
C VAL A 441 -4.33 2.57 29.68
N ALA A 442 -3.63 2.92 30.75
CA ALA A 442 -3.97 4.11 31.54
C ALA A 442 -3.56 5.36 30.78
N LEU A 443 -4.43 6.37 30.81
CA LEU A 443 -4.20 7.70 30.26
C LEU A 443 -3.85 8.68 31.38
N ASN A 444 -2.71 9.31 31.25
CA ASN A 444 -2.24 10.41 32.08
C ASN A 444 -1.44 11.39 31.21
N ASP A 445 -0.95 12.46 31.79
CA ASP A 445 -0.22 13.52 31.07
C ASP A 445 0.99 13.01 30.27
N SER A 446 1.64 11.94 30.68
CA SER A 446 2.76 11.36 29.96
C SER A 446 2.29 10.38 28.89
N THR A 447 1.41 9.44 29.23
CA THR A 447 0.97 8.39 28.29
C THR A 447 0.14 8.95 27.14
N ILE A 448 -0.65 10.03 27.39
CA ILE A 448 -1.45 10.66 26.34
C ILE A 448 -0.57 11.19 25.18
N GLN A 449 0.64 11.64 25.46
CA GLN A 449 1.53 12.13 24.41
C GLN A 449 1.94 11.03 23.43
N LEU A 450 2.08 9.81 23.93
CA LEU A 450 2.35 8.63 23.09
C LEU A 450 1.13 8.21 22.26
N TYR A 451 -0.08 8.39 22.80
CA TYR A 451 -1.27 7.78 22.23
C TYR A 451 -2.28 8.77 21.63
N LYS A 452 -2.12 10.10 21.83
CA LYS A 452 -3.06 11.11 21.30
C LYS A 452 -3.33 10.98 19.81
N ARG A 453 -2.29 10.65 19.01
CA ARG A 453 -2.41 10.47 17.58
C ARG A 453 -3.15 9.18 17.21
N ILE A 454 -2.93 8.10 17.97
CA ILE A 454 -3.68 6.85 17.83
C ILE A 454 -5.15 7.13 18.04
N ILE A 455 -5.49 7.73 19.18
CA ILE A 455 -6.87 7.97 19.58
C ILE A 455 -7.58 8.88 18.56
N LYS A 456 -6.98 10.01 18.24
CA LYS A 456 -7.61 11.03 17.40
C LYS A 456 -7.57 10.72 15.91
N ASN A 457 -6.38 10.37 15.36
CA ASN A 457 -6.18 10.33 13.91
C ASN A 457 -6.30 8.91 13.33
N TYR A 458 -5.94 7.87 14.07
CA TYR A 458 -5.96 6.51 13.55
C TYR A 458 -7.23 5.76 13.89
N GLU A 459 -7.79 6.04 15.07
CA GLU A 459 -9.03 5.41 15.54
C GLU A 459 -10.24 6.37 15.56
N ASP A 460 -10.06 7.55 14.94
CA ASP A 460 -11.12 8.53 14.57
C ASP A 460 -12.02 8.94 15.75
N ASN A 461 -11.42 9.15 16.95
CA ASN A 461 -12.13 9.62 18.11
C ASN A 461 -11.96 11.14 18.27
N ASP A 462 -12.97 11.81 18.82
CA ASP A 462 -12.84 13.17 19.31
C ASP A 462 -12.06 13.16 20.62
N LEU A 463 -10.83 13.71 20.61
CA LEU A 463 -9.95 13.81 21.78
C LEU A 463 -9.79 15.27 22.17
N GLN A 464 -10.17 15.58 23.40
CA GLN A 464 -10.02 16.91 24.01
C GLN A 464 -9.27 16.77 25.34
N ILE A 465 -8.38 17.72 25.61
CA ILE A 465 -7.60 17.78 26.85
C ILE A 465 -7.83 19.14 27.47
N GLU A 466 -8.54 19.19 28.59
CA GLU A 466 -8.93 20.42 29.27
C GLU A 466 -8.57 20.32 30.75
N ASN A 467 -7.81 21.30 31.26
CA ASN A 467 -7.40 21.38 32.66
C ASN A 467 -6.77 20.08 33.20
N GLY A 468 -5.95 19.40 32.37
CA GLY A 468 -5.32 18.12 32.72
C GLY A 468 -6.24 16.91 32.71
N LYS A 469 -7.52 17.08 32.34
CA LYS A 469 -8.48 15.98 32.17
C LYS A 469 -8.58 15.61 30.70
N ILE A 470 -8.68 14.32 30.43
CA ILE A 470 -8.76 13.76 29.08
C ILE A 470 -10.21 13.38 28.78
N PHE A 471 -10.76 13.88 27.67
CA PHE A 471 -12.11 13.55 27.21
C PHE A 471 -12.02 12.86 25.85
N ILE A 472 -12.71 11.73 25.72
CA ILE A 472 -12.81 10.97 24.47
C ILE A 472 -14.29 10.85 24.11
N ASN A 473 -14.67 11.37 22.93
CA ASN A 473 -16.06 11.42 22.45
C ASN A 473 -17.00 12.07 23.48
N GLY A 474 -16.53 13.16 24.13
CA GLY A 474 -17.28 13.94 25.12
C GLY A 474 -17.37 13.29 26.52
N LYS A 475 -16.71 12.17 26.76
CA LYS A 475 -16.67 11.50 28.09
C LYS A 475 -15.28 11.55 28.67
N GLN A 476 -15.17 11.88 29.96
CA GLN A 476 -13.88 11.80 30.67
C GLN A 476 -13.39 10.35 30.68
N ALA A 477 -12.11 10.14 30.33
CA ALA A 477 -11.51 8.83 30.21
C ALA A 477 -10.12 8.80 30.87
N ASP A 478 -9.94 7.89 31.81
CA ASP A 478 -8.66 7.61 32.47
C ASP A 478 -7.95 6.39 31.87
N THR A 479 -8.61 5.72 30.93
CA THR A 479 -8.07 4.56 30.20
C THR A 479 -8.50 4.59 28.74
N TYR A 480 -7.76 3.87 27.90
CA TYR A 480 -8.11 3.69 26.49
C TYR A 480 -7.82 2.26 26.04
N THR A 481 -8.76 1.65 25.28
CA THR A 481 -8.62 0.32 24.70
C THR A 481 -8.39 0.44 23.20
N PHE A 482 -7.23 -0.02 22.72
CA PHE A 482 -6.87 0.07 21.30
C PHE A 482 -7.78 -0.79 20.41
N GLN A 483 -8.26 -0.20 19.30
CA GLN A 483 -9.14 -0.87 18.33
C GLN A 483 -8.37 -1.58 17.23
N MET A 484 -7.08 -1.23 17.01
CA MET A 484 -6.20 -1.79 15.99
C MET A 484 -4.88 -2.28 16.58
N ASN A 485 -4.15 -3.09 15.78
CA ASN A 485 -2.76 -3.43 16.02
C ASN A 485 -1.84 -2.34 15.46
N TYR A 486 -0.68 -2.17 16.12
CA TYR A 486 0.33 -1.19 15.70
C TYR A 486 1.69 -1.87 15.57
N TYR A 487 2.53 -1.28 14.74
CA TYR A 487 3.86 -1.79 14.42
C TYR A 487 4.89 -0.67 14.55
N TRP A 488 6.15 -1.08 14.75
CA TRP A 488 7.27 -0.14 14.75
C TRP A 488 8.21 -0.45 13.60
N MET A 489 8.38 0.53 12.73
CA MET A 489 9.07 0.42 11.46
C MET A 489 10.37 1.20 11.50
N MET A 490 11.51 0.57 11.20
CA MET A 490 12.82 1.24 11.12
C MET A 490 13.51 0.95 9.81
N GLY A 491 14.24 1.95 9.30
CA GLY A 491 15.11 1.75 8.14
C GLY A 491 16.40 1.01 8.50
N ASP A 492 16.96 0.28 7.55
CA ASP A 492 18.24 -0.41 7.75
C ASP A 492 19.44 0.55 7.66
N ASN A 493 19.29 1.69 6.95
CA ASN A 493 20.18 2.84 7.05
C ASN A 493 19.73 3.72 8.23
N ARG A 494 20.16 3.37 9.44
CA ARG A 494 19.64 3.86 10.71
C ARG A 494 19.68 5.38 10.86
N HIS A 495 20.72 6.05 10.40
CA HIS A 495 20.90 7.50 10.52
C HIS A 495 20.47 8.27 9.26
N ASN A 496 20.07 7.57 8.19
CA ASN A 496 19.52 8.15 6.97
C ASN A 496 18.12 7.60 6.68
N SER A 497 17.27 7.55 7.70
CA SER A 497 15.93 7.03 7.60
C SER A 497 14.95 7.87 8.40
N ALA A 498 13.98 8.48 7.72
CA ALA A 498 12.75 8.88 8.35
C ALA A 498 11.92 7.61 8.61
N ASP A 499 11.64 7.30 9.89
CA ASP A 499 10.95 6.08 10.31
C ASP A 499 10.18 6.27 11.63
N SER A 500 9.73 5.21 12.28
CA SER A 500 8.89 5.30 13.47
C SER A 500 9.52 6.07 14.63
N ARG A 501 10.82 6.25 14.65
CA ARG A 501 11.47 7.13 15.63
C ARG A 501 11.05 8.60 15.50
N TYR A 502 10.53 9.00 14.33
CA TYR A 502 10.06 10.36 14.05
C TYR A 502 8.54 10.48 14.04
N TRP A 503 7.81 9.56 13.39
CA TRP A 503 6.35 9.63 13.29
C TRP A 503 5.59 8.72 14.26
N GLY A 504 6.27 7.82 14.98
CA GLY A 504 5.65 6.91 15.92
C GLY A 504 5.09 5.64 15.29
N PHE A 505 3.97 5.19 15.77
CA PHE A 505 3.35 3.91 15.44
C PHE A 505 2.77 3.86 14.02
N VAL A 506 2.84 2.68 13.39
CA VAL A 506 2.20 2.40 12.10
C VAL A 506 0.99 1.50 12.34
N PRO A 507 -0.25 1.96 12.06
CA PRO A 507 -1.45 1.17 12.29
C PRO A 507 -1.61 0.05 11.25
N GLU A 508 -2.32 -1.02 11.61
CA GLU A 508 -2.51 -2.19 10.74
C GLU A 508 -3.24 -1.86 9.42
N ASN A 509 -4.13 -0.86 9.40
CA ASN A 509 -4.84 -0.43 8.19
C ASN A 509 -3.92 0.27 7.17
N HIS A 510 -2.73 0.71 7.58
CA HIS A 510 -1.71 1.29 6.70
C HIS A 510 -0.84 0.23 6.01
N ILE A 511 -0.77 -0.99 6.52
CA ILE A 511 0.04 -2.05 5.94
C ILE A 511 -0.47 -2.39 4.53
N VAL A 512 0.43 -2.39 3.54
CA VAL A 512 0.13 -2.73 2.14
C VAL A 512 0.49 -4.18 1.86
N GLY A 513 1.73 -4.62 2.14
CA GLY A 513 2.17 -5.98 1.89
C GLY A 513 3.63 -6.22 2.28
N LYS A 514 4.10 -7.45 2.06
CA LYS A 514 5.47 -7.88 2.30
C LYS A 514 6.32 -7.67 1.05
N ALA A 515 7.43 -6.96 1.17
CA ALA A 515 8.44 -6.92 0.11
C ALA A 515 9.06 -8.31 0.00
N SER A 516 8.76 -9.03 -1.09
CA SER A 516 9.09 -10.46 -1.22
C SER A 516 10.40 -10.67 -1.95
N PHE A 517 10.59 -10.02 -3.09
CA PHE A 517 11.83 -10.12 -3.87
C PHE A 517 12.04 -8.90 -4.76
N ALA A 518 13.29 -8.63 -5.12
CA ALA A 518 13.65 -7.67 -6.16
C ALA A 518 13.70 -8.39 -7.50
N TRP A 519 12.80 -8.03 -8.44
CA TRP A 519 12.75 -8.67 -9.75
C TRP A 519 13.67 -8.02 -10.78
N LEU A 520 13.99 -6.73 -10.59
CA LEU A 520 14.93 -5.95 -11.40
C LEU A 520 15.69 -4.99 -10.47
N SER A 521 16.96 -4.73 -10.77
CA SER A 521 17.78 -3.76 -10.03
C SER A 521 18.62 -2.95 -10.99
N LEU A 522 18.37 -1.63 -11.01
CA LEU A 522 19.06 -0.68 -11.90
C LEU A 522 19.81 0.35 -11.07
N ASP A 523 21.12 0.47 -11.28
CA ASP A 523 21.91 1.50 -10.67
C ASP A 523 21.67 2.84 -11.38
N LYS A 524 21.11 3.82 -10.68
CA LYS A 524 20.81 5.14 -11.27
C LYS A 524 22.06 5.98 -11.55
N PHE A 525 23.18 5.64 -10.90
CA PHE A 525 24.45 6.36 -11.01
C PHE A 525 25.40 5.78 -12.07
N LYS A 526 25.01 4.69 -12.77
CA LYS A 526 25.83 3.99 -13.74
C LYS A 526 25.17 3.94 -15.12
N ASN A 527 25.98 3.97 -16.17
CA ASN A 527 25.56 3.72 -17.55
C ASN A 527 25.50 2.21 -17.87
N LEU A 528 24.88 1.84 -18.99
CA LEU A 528 24.74 0.41 -19.37
C LEU A 528 26.10 -0.29 -19.46
N GLY A 529 27.13 0.37 -20.00
CA GLY A 529 28.48 -0.17 -20.11
C GLY A 529 29.25 -0.25 -18.79
N GLU A 530 28.81 0.46 -17.73
CA GLU A 530 29.43 0.51 -16.41
C GLU A 530 28.74 -0.43 -15.39
N GLY A 531 27.81 -1.27 -15.85
CA GLY A 531 27.11 -2.21 -14.97
C GLY A 531 25.85 -1.62 -14.33
N LYS A 532 25.08 -0.84 -15.08
CA LYS A 532 23.77 -0.31 -14.66
C LYS A 532 22.83 -1.39 -14.15
N ILE A 533 22.85 -2.57 -14.76
CA ILE A 533 22.02 -3.71 -14.33
C ILE A 533 22.78 -4.50 -13.27
N ARG A 534 22.23 -4.53 -12.06
CA ARG A 534 22.78 -5.30 -10.94
C ARG A 534 22.27 -6.75 -10.99
N TRP A 535 22.76 -7.56 -11.93
CA TRP A 535 22.31 -8.93 -12.19
C TRP A 535 22.25 -9.82 -10.93
N LYS A 536 23.23 -9.68 -10.02
CA LYS A 536 23.30 -10.45 -8.76
C LYS A 536 22.17 -10.15 -7.79
N ARG A 537 21.43 -9.07 -8.01
CA ARG A 537 20.29 -8.65 -7.17
C ARG A 537 18.94 -9.04 -7.74
N MET A 538 18.89 -9.43 -9.03
CA MET A 538 17.64 -9.83 -9.68
C MET A 538 17.12 -11.15 -9.09
N PHE A 539 15.81 -11.21 -8.88
CA PHE A 539 15.07 -12.33 -8.27
C PHE A 539 15.57 -12.71 -6.86
N ARG A 540 16.29 -11.79 -6.20
CA ARG A 540 16.76 -12.00 -4.84
C ARG A 540 15.60 -11.85 -3.85
N LYS A 541 15.39 -12.88 -3.02
CA LYS A 541 14.47 -12.83 -1.90
C LYS A 541 14.94 -11.79 -0.88
N ILE A 542 14.00 -11.02 -0.33
CA ILE A 542 14.25 -10.03 0.71
C ILE A 542 13.98 -10.72 2.05
N ASN A 543 15.01 -10.73 2.91
CA ASN A 543 14.98 -11.31 4.25
C ASN A 543 15.03 -10.22 5.30
#